data_d0ecb34ee2a22795a285fea0055c5757
#
_entry.id   d0ecb34ee2a22795a285fea0055c5757
#
_cell.length_a   1.000
_cell.length_b   1.000
_cell.length_c   1.000
_cell.angle_alpha   90.00
_cell.angle_beta   90.00
_cell.angle_gamma   90.00
#
_symmetry.space_group_name_H-M   'P 1'
#
loop_
_entity.id
_entity.type
_entity.pdbx_description
1 polymer ?
#
loop_
_entity_poly.entity_id
_entity_poly.type
_entity_poly.pdbx_seq_one_letter_code
_entity_poly.pdbx_strand_id
1 'polypeptide(L)'
;MSQVFAPGCALMLHKPALANKLLEWLNGGAERVPEHLTCCRHEPGLPAGTRIINVCAGCDRRYRELYPGISTISLWEVLATSDFPFPDYGGAPMAILDACPTRTEARVHDAIRTLLARMNITVMEPAHTRTRGTCCGDSFYGTLPVDQVKRQMARRAGEMPCADVVVYCVSCSKAMHIGGKRPRYIVDLLFGEPTPIGTFEPDEWHREIDAFIATH
;
A
#
# COMPACT_ATOMS: atom_id res chain seq x y z
N MET A 1 -17.83 -4.45 -17.65
CA MET A 1 -17.49 -5.10 -16.36
C MET A 1 -17.55 -4.01 -15.32
N SER A 2 -18.35 -4.15 -14.27
CA SER A 2 -18.45 -3.11 -13.23
C SER A 2 -17.14 -3.02 -12.45
N GLN A 3 -16.72 -1.80 -12.12
CA GLN A 3 -15.52 -1.55 -11.32
C GLN A 3 -15.88 -0.74 -10.08
N VAL A 4 -15.17 -1.00 -8.99
CA VAL A 4 -15.27 -0.21 -7.75
C VAL A 4 -13.86 0.12 -7.25
N PHE A 5 -13.71 1.25 -6.55
CA PHE A 5 -12.46 1.65 -5.94
C PHE A 5 -12.47 1.33 -4.43
N ALA A 6 -11.53 0.53 -3.97
CA ALA A 6 -11.36 0.19 -2.58
C ALA A 6 -10.06 0.81 -2.02
N PRO A 7 -10.12 1.97 -1.33
CA PRO A 7 -8.95 2.60 -0.73
C PRO A 7 -8.35 1.74 0.40
N GLY A 8 -9.19 0.97 1.09
CA GLY A 8 -8.82 0.15 2.23
C GLY A 8 -8.68 0.94 3.53
N CYS A 9 -8.93 0.29 4.65
CA CYS A 9 -8.93 0.89 5.98
C CYS A 9 -7.63 1.66 6.31
N ALA A 10 -6.49 1.11 5.93
CA ALA A 10 -5.20 1.72 6.24
C ALA A 10 -4.98 3.08 5.55
N LEU A 11 -5.39 3.25 4.29
CA LEU A 11 -5.31 4.55 3.61
C LEU A 11 -6.31 5.54 4.21
N MET A 12 -7.54 5.08 4.54
CA MET A 12 -8.57 5.92 5.17
C MET A 12 -8.12 6.44 6.53
N LEU A 13 -7.39 5.64 7.32
CA LEU A 13 -6.77 6.07 8.59
C LEU A 13 -5.55 6.97 8.37
N HIS A 14 -4.80 6.74 7.30
CA HIS A 14 -3.59 7.50 7.00
C HIS A 14 -3.90 8.91 6.50
N LYS A 15 -4.63 9.00 5.39
CA LYS A 15 -5.05 10.26 4.74
C LYS A 15 -6.29 10.05 3.87
N PRO A 16 -7.50 10.15 4.41
CA PRO A 16 -8.74 9.99 3.63
C PRO A 16 -8.85 10.99 2.47
N ALA A 17 -8.29 12.20 2.63
CA ALA A 17 -8.28 13.19 1.55
C ALA A 17 -7.55 12.70 0.28
N LEU A 18 -6.52 11.85 0.42
CA LEU A 18 -5.83 11.28 -0.74
C LEU A 18 -6.63 10.16 -1.40
N ALA A 19 -7.42 9.41 -0.62
CA ALA A 19 -8.37 8.44 -1.18
C ALA A 19 -9.40 9.16 -2.07
N ASN A 20 -9.93 10.30 -1.61
CA ASN A 20 -10.85 11.13 -2.38
C ASN A 20 -10.21 11.67 -3.67
N LYS A 21 -8.99 12.21 -3.60
CA LYS A 21 -8.25 12.69 -4.80
C LYS A 21 -8.05 11.56 -5.83
N LEU A 22 -7.72 10.34 -5.37
CA LEU A 22 -7.59 9.18 -6.24
C LEU A 22 -8.92 8.80 -6.88
N LEU A 23 -10.01 8.80 -6.10
CA LEU A 23 -11.34 8.52 -6.61
C LEU A 23 -11.79 9.57 -7.62
N GLU A 24 -11.55 10.86 -7.36
CA GLU A 24 -11.83 11.96 -8.29
C GLU A 24 -11.06 11.77 -9.61
N TRP A 25 -9.78 11.42 -9.53
CA TRP A 25 -8.98 11.15 -10.71
C TRP A 25 -9.51 9.94 -11.50
N LEU A 26 -9.85 8.83 -10.84
CA LEU A 26 -10.45 7.66 -11.47
C LEU A 26 -11.78 8.01 -12.19
N ASN A 27 -12.55 8.92 -11.62
CA ASN A 27 -13.83 9.39 -12.17
C ASN A 27 -13.67 10.52 -13.22
N GLY A 28 -12.46 10.97 -13.51
CA GLY A 28 -12.18 11.85 -14.65
C GLY A 28 -12.28 11.17 -16.01
N GLY A 29 -12.38 9.82 -16.04
CA GLY A 29 -12.61 9.04 -17.24
C GLY A 29 -14.09 8.93 -17.65
N ALA A 30 -14.35 8.14 -18.70
CA ALA A 30 -15.71 7.98 -19.26
C ALA A 30 -16.63 7.10 -18.39
N GLU A 31 -16.09 6.21 -17.59
CA GLU A 31 -16.83 5.30 -16.72
C GLU A 31 -16.75 5.74 -15.27
N ARG A 32 -17.89 5.75 -14.58
CA ARG A 32 -17.94 6.05 -13.16
C ARG A 32 -17.48 4.84 -12.34
N VAL A 33 -16.50 5.07 -11.46
CA VAL A 33 -15.98 4.09 -10.50
C VAL A 33 -16.50 4.47 -9.10
N PRO A 34 -17.49 3.78 -8.54
CA PRO A 34 -17.97 4.06 -7.20
C PRO A 34 -16.93 3.62 -6.14
N GLU A 35 -16.97 4.29 -4.99
CA GLU A 35 -16.17 3.90 -3.83
C GLU A 35 -16.75 2.66 -3.14
N HIS A 36 -15.86 1.81 -2.63
CA HIS A 36 -16.19 0.61 -1.85
C HIS A 36 -15.43 0.66 -0.52
N LEU A 37 -16.14 0.96 0.56
CA LEU A 37 -15.55 1.13 1.91
C LEU A 37 -15.66 -0.11 2.79
N THR A 38 -16.43 -1.13 2.39
CA THR A 38 -16.50 -2.37 3.16
C THR A 38 -15.11 -2.98 3.31
N CYS A 39 -14.71 -3.20 4.56
CA CYS A 39 -13.40 -3.78 4.84
C CYS A 39 -13.28 -5.19 4.21
N CYS A 40 -12.11 -5.50 3.66
CA CYS A 40 -11.84 -6.82 3.07
C CYS A 40 -11.93 -8.00 4.08
N ARG A 41 -12.13 -7.73 5.36
CA ARG A 41 -12.42 -8.74 6.39
C ARG A 41 -13.92 -9.09 6.47
N HIS A 42 -14.78 -8.29 5.87
CA HIS A 42 -16.22 -8.52 5.77
C HIS A 42 -16.60 -8.95 4.35
N GLU A 43 -17.78 -9.57 4.22
CA GLU A 43 -18.35 -9.93 2.91
C GLU A 43 -18.52 -8.66 2.06
N PRO A 44 -17.95 -8.60 0.85
CA PRO A 44 -17.96 -7.36 0.08
C PRO A 44 -19.35 -6.98 -0.46
N GLY A 45 -20.29 -7.91 -0.53
CA GLY A 45 -21.64 -7.64 -1.04
C GLY A 45 -21.68 -7.14 -2.50
N LEU A 46 -20.66 -7.44 -3.29
CA LEU A 46 -20.53 -7.01 -4.68
C LEU A 46 -21.04 -8.07 -5.65
N PRO A 47 -21.67 -7.68 -6.77
CA PRO A 47 -22.10 -8.60 -7.81
C PRO A 47 -20.92 -9.40 -8.38
N ALA A 48 -21.19 -10.67 -8.76
CA ALA A 48 -20.22 -11.48 -9.48
C ALA A 48 -19.75 -10.79 -10.77
N GLY A 49 -18.47 -10.90 -11.09
CA GLY A 49 -17.84 -10.21 -12.22
C GLY A 49 -17.41 -8.77 -11.92
N THR A 50 -17.63 -8.27 -10.70
CA THR A 50 -17.09 -6.97 -10.31
C THR A 50 -15.57 -7.02 -10.21
N ARG A 51 -14.88 -5.96 -10.69
CA ARG A 51 -13.45 -5.75 -10.52
C ARG A 51 -13.21 -4.71 -9.43
N ILE A 52 -12.38 -5.03 -8.45
CA ILE A 52 -11.97 -4.10 -7.40
C ILE A 52 -10.62 -3.48 -7.77
N ILE A 53 -10.59 -2.15 -7.91
CA ILE A 53 -9.34 -1.37 -7.97
C ILE A 53 -8.93 -1.12 -6.52
N ASN A 54 -7.85 -1.76 -6.06
CA ASN A 54 -7.44 -1.69 -4.67
C ASN A 54 -6.09 -0.99 -4.48
N VAL A 55 -5.92 -0.34 -3.33
CA VAL A 55 -4.67 0.34 -2.94
C VAL A 55 -3.84 -0.55 -2.01
N CYS A 56 -4.51 -1.33 -1.17
CA CYS A 56 -3.86 -2.13 -0.14
C CYS A 56 -3.53 -3.53 -0.65
N ALA A 57 -2.25 -3.89 -0.63
CA ALA A 57 -1.78 -5.23 -1.01
C ALA A 57 -2.41 -6.37 -0.18
N GLY A 58 -2.70 -6.11 1.10
CA GLY A 58 -3.40 -7.07 1.97
C GLY A 58 -4.84 -7.30 1.56
N CYS A 59 -5.56 -6.23 1.18
CA CYS A 59 -6.92 -6.31 0.67
C CYS A 59 -6.95 -7.07 -0.67
N ASP A 60 -6.04 -6.75 -1.59
CA ASP A 60 -5.90 -7.45 -2.87
C ASP A 60 -5.80 -8.96 -2.69
N ARG A 61 -4.88 -9.39 -1.84
CA ARG A 61 -4.71 -10.82 -1.55
C ARG A 61 -5.98 -11.45 -0.99
N ARG A 62 -6.62 -10.80 0.01
CA ARG A 62 -7.85 -11.34 0.62
C ARG A 62 -8.99 -11.46 -0.37
N TYR A 63 -9.24 -10.45 -1.21
CA TYR A 63 -10.28 -10.51 -2.23
C TYR A 63 -10.05 -11.66 -3.19
N ARG A 64 -8.83 -11.88 -3.66
CA ARG A 64 -8.48 -12.97 -4.56
C ARG A 64 -8.62 -14.36 -3.93
N GLU A 65 -8.27 -14.49 -2.65
CA GLU A 65 -8.26 -15.79 -1.95
C GLU A 65 -9.65 -16.18 -1.42
N LEU A 66 -10.48 -15.22 -1.01
CA LEU A 66 -11.69 -15.51 -0.24
C LEU A 66 -12.99 -15.30 -1.00
N TYR A 67 -12.99 -14.50 -2.07
CA TYR A 67 -14.24 -14.11 -2.74
C TYR A 67 -14.23 -14.52 -4.22
N PRO A 68 -14.55 -15.81 -4.53
CA PRO A 68 -14.64 -16.30 -5.90
C PRO A 68 -15.74 -15.52 -6.66
N GLY A 69 -15.43 -15.14 -7.90
CA GLY A 69 -16.33 -14.33 -8.74
C GLY A 69 -16.04 -12.82 -8.70
N ILE A 70 -15.15 -12.36 -7.81
CA ILE A 70 -14.62 -11.00 -7.80
C ILE A 70 -13.18 -11.02 -8.36
N SER A 71 -12.87 -10.08 -9.23
CA SER A 71 -11.50 -9.88 -9.71
C SER A 71 -10.89 -8.64 -9.10
N THR A 72 -9.55 -8.58 -9.04
CA THR A 72 -8.82 -7.43 -8.51
C THR A 72 -7.82 -6.90 -9.52
N ILE A 73 -7.54 -5.61 -9.42
CA ILE A 73 -6.40 -4.95 -10.03
C ILE A 73 -5.82 -3.97 -9.01
N SER A 74 -4.52 -3.88 -8.90
CA SER A 74 -3.94 -2.85 -8.03
C SER A 74 -4.05 -1.46 -8.68
N LEU A 75 -4.27 -0.43 -7.87
CA LEU A 75 -4.24 0.96 -8.35
C LEU A 75 -2.90 1.26 -9.06
N TRP A 76 -1.83 0.63 -8.63
CA TRP A 76 -0.49 0.82 -9.21
C TRP A 76 -0.43 0.40 -10.67
N GLU A 77 -1.09 -0.70 -11.02
CA GLU A 77 -1.20 -1.18 -12.41
C GLU A 77 -2.03 -0.22 -13.26
N VAL A 78 -3.11 0.32 -12.71
CA VAL A 78 -3.95 1.32 -13.40
C VAL A 78 -3.15 2.60 -13.67
N LEU A 79 -2.46 3.12 -12.64
CA LEU A 79 -1.66 4.35 -12.76
C LEU A 79 -0.45 4.18 -13.69
N ALA A 80 0.18 3.00 -13.71
CA ALA A 80 1.37 2.75 -14.52
C ALA A 80 1.13 2.93 -16.03
N THR A 81 -0.11 2.72 -16.47
CA THR A 81 -0.52 2.84 -17.89
C THR A 81 -1.33 4.10 -18.20
N SER A 82 -1.52 4.98 -17.22
CA SER A 82 -2.35 6.18 -17.33
C SER A 82 -1.54 7.44 -17.65
N ASP A 83 -2.23 8.53 -17.85
CA ASP A 83 -1.71 9.90 -18.01
C ASP A 83 -1.71 10.70 -16.70
N PHE A 84 -1.70 10.02 -15.55
CA PHE A 84 -1.64 10.69 -14.24
C PHE A 84 -0.49 11.71 -14.18
N PRO A 85 -0.73 12.93 -13.67
CA PRO A 85 0.27 13.99 -13.60
C PRO A 85 1.28 13.72 -12.48
N PHE A 86 2.31 12.92 -12.75
CA PHE A 86 3.32 12.56 -11.76
C PHE A 86 4.23 13.75 -11.38
N PRO A 87 4.47 13.99 -10.08
CA PRO A 87 5.48 14.95 -9.66
C PRO A 87 6.90 14.46 -9.97
N ASP A 88 7.82 15.38 -10.20
CA ASP A 88 9.24 15.09 -10.46
C ASP A 88 10.06 15.22 -9.17
N TYR A 89 10.77 14.15 -8.78
CA TYR A 89 11.64 14.11 -7.60
C TYR A 89 13.13 14.31 -7.91
N GLY A 90 13.46 14.72 -9.13
CA GLY A 90 14.82 15.15 -9.51
C GLY A 90 15.89 14.07 -9.42
N GLY A 91 15.54 12.81 -9.63
CA GLY A 91 16.48 11.69 -9.52
C GLY A 91 16.82 11.28 -8.08
N ALA A 92 16.04 11.72 -7.08
CA ALA A 92 16.31 11.40 -5.67
C ALA A 92 16.42 9.89 -5.43
N PRO A 93 17.49 9.41 -4.77
CA PRO A 93 17.66 7.99 -4.48
C PRO A 93 16.75 7.57 -3.32
N MET A 94 15.94 6.53 -3.54
CA MET A 94 15.08 5.94 -2.52
C MET A 94 15.16 4.42 -2.58
N ALA A 95 15.24 3.76 -1.42
CA ALA A 95 15.07 2.32 -1.34
C ALA A 95 13.59 1.96 -1.58
N ILE A 96 13.33 0.68 -1.88
CA ILE A 96 11.97 0.19 -1.99
C ILE A 96 11.76 -1.02 -1.08
N LEU A 97 10.64 -1.03 -0.36
CA LEU A 97 10.19 -2.18 0.41
C LEU A 97 8.96 -2.79 -0.25
N ASP A 98 9.13 -3.92 -0.91
CA ASP A 98 7.99 -4.67 -1.47
C ASP A 98 7.15 -5.28 -0.34
N ALA A 99 5.83 -5.01 -0.41
CA ALA A 99 4.89 -5.48 0.59
C ALA A 99 4.72 -7.01 0.50
N CYS A 100 4.81 -7.73 1.61
CA CYS A 100 4.78 -9.20 1.62
C CYS A 100 3.53 -9.83 0.99
N PRO A 101 2.32 -9.22 0.97
CA PRO A 101 1.18 -9.80 0.28
C PRO A 101 1.33 -9.83 -1.25
N THR A 102 2.23 -9.03 -1.83
CA THR A 102 2.47 -9.01 -3.29
C THR A 102 3.58 -9.95 -3.74
N ARG A 103 4.10 -10.83 -2.87
CA ARG A 103 5.25 -11.69 -3.20
C ARG A 103 5.06 -12.52 -4.48
N THR A 104 3.85 -12.91 -4.81
CA THR A 104 3.50 -13.66 -6.03
C THR A 104 3.06 -12.77 -7.19
N GLU A 105 3.03 -11.44 -7.00
CA GLU A 105 2.44 -10.48 -7.93
C GLU A 105 3.53 -9.66 -8.63
N ALA A 106 4.30 -10.29 -9.52
CA ALA A 106 5.38 -9.62 -10.26
C ALA A 106 4.89 -8.36 -10.99
N ARG A 107 3.66 -8.39 -11.55
CA ARG A 107 3.03 -7.25 -12.22
C ARG A 107 2.89 -6.02 -11.32
N VAL A 108 2.59 -6.22 -10.02
CA VAL A 108 2.50 -5.11 -9.06
C VAL A 108 3.88 -4.51 -8.81
N HIS A 109 4.92 -5.36 -8.68
CA HIS A 109 6.30 -4.89 -8.51
C HIS A 109 6.78 -4.07 -9.72
N ASP A 110 6.42 -4.49 -10.94
CA ASP A 110 6.78 -3.78 -12.17
C ASP A 110 6.02 -2.45 -12.28
N ALA A 111 4.72 -2.44 -11.94
CA ALA A 111 3.92 -1.23 -11.91
C ALA A 111 4.51 -0.21 -10.93
N ILE A 112 4.86 -0.60 -9.70
CA ILE A 112 5.48 0.29 -8.72
C ILE A 112 6.78 0.90 -9.29
N ARG A 113 7.67 0.11 -9.89
CA ARG A 113 8.92 0.63 -10.49
C ARG A 113 8.63 1.59 -11.63
N THR A 114 7.62 1.31 -12.44
CA THR A 114 7.15 2.23 -13.50
C THR A 114 6.70 3.57 -12.92
N LEU A 115 5.91 3.57 -11.84
CA LEU A 115 5.50 4.80 -11.17
C LEU A 115 6.70 5.59 -10.63
N LEU A 116 7.65 4.91 -9.96
CA LEU A 116 8.85 5.56 -9.43
C LEU A 116 9.71 6.16 -10.54
N ALA A 117 9.87 5.46 -11.66
CA ALA A 117 10.57 5.99 -12.83
C ALA A 117 9.86 7.22 -13.41
N ARG A 118 8.52 7.20 -13.52
CA ARG A 118 7.71 8.35 -13.98
C ARG A 118 7.78 9.55 -13.02
N MET A 119 8.01 9.30 -11.75
CA MET A 119 8.27 10.33 -10.73
C MET A 119 9.74 10.76 -10.67
N ASN A 120 10.60 10.27 -11.58
CA ASN A 120 12.04 10.56 -11.59
C ASN A 120 12.70 10.23 -10.23
N ILE A 121 12.39 9.06 -9.67
CA ILE A 121 13.01 8.53 -8.45
C ILE A 121 14.01 7.44 -8.83
N THR A 122 15.26 7.55 -8.37
CA THR A 122 16.28 6.51 -8.55
C THR A 122 16.06 5.41 -7.52
N VAL A 123 15.61 4.23 -7.98
CA VAL A 123 15.30 3.11 -7.11
C VAL A 123 16.58 2.39 -6.66
N MET A 124 16.78 2.31 -5.34
CA MET A 124 17.83 1.53 -4.71
C MET A 124 17.27 0.20 -4.21
N GLU A 125 17.48 -0.88 -4.98
CA GLU A 125 16.95 -2.20 -4.64
C GLU A 125 17.69 -2.84 -3.46
N PRO A 126 16.98 -3.29 -2.41
CA PRO A 126 17.61 -4.10 -1.36
C PRO A 126 17.87 -5.52 -1.86
N ALA A 127 18.72 -6.28 -1.16
CA ALA A 127 19.05 -7.66 -1.51
C ALA A 127 17.81 -8.57 -1.57
N HIS A 128 16.87 -8.38 -0.64
CA HIS A 128 15.59 -9.08 -0.61
C HIS A 128 14.48 -8.18 -1.14
N THR A 129 14.18 -8.29 -2.41
CA THR A 129 13.25 -7.46 -3.15
C THR A 129 12.33 -8.30 -4.05
N ARG A 130 11.21 -7.73 -4.49
CA ARG A 130 10.24 -8.35 -5.39
C ARG A 130 9.72 -9.69 -4.80
N THR A 131 9.75 -10.77 -5.56
CA THR A 131 9.31 -12.11 -5.13
C THR A 131 10.15 -12.69 -3.98
N ARG A 132 11.35 -12.18 -3.75
CA ARG A 132 12.20 -12.54 -2.61
C ARG A 132 12.03 -11.61 -1.41
N GLY A 133 11.14 -10.61 -1.52
CA GLY A 133 10.85 -9.68 -0.45
C GLY A 133 10.40 -10.38 0.84
N THR A 134 10.94 -9.98 1.98
CA THR A 134 10.54 -10.45 3.30
C THR A 134 9.59 -9.46 3.97
N CYS A 135 8.82 -9.93 4.96
CA CYS A 135 7.88 -9.08 5.70
C CYS A 135 8.60 -7.92 6.40
N CYS A 136 7.93 -6.77 6.47
CA CYS A 136 8.40 -5.61 7.23
C CYS A 136 8.43 -5.85 8.76
N GLY A 137 7.80 -6.90 9.24
CA GLY A 137 7.68 -7.23 10.67
C GLY A 137 6.25 -7.17 11.20
N ASP A 138 5.38 -6.37 10.60
CA ASP A 138 4.01 -6.14 11.06
C ASP A 138 3.15 -7.42 11.08
N SER A 139 3.36 -8.35 10.14
CA SER A 139 2.60 -9.62 10.10
C SER A 139 2.87 -10.56 11.29
N PHE A 140 3.85 -10.27 12.11
CA PHE A 140 4.12 -11.02 13.34
C PHE A 140 3.33 -10.48 14.55
N TYR A 141 2.65 -9.34 14.40
CA TYR A 141 1.77 -8.81 15.44
C TYR A 141 0.66 -9.82 15.76
N GLY A 142 0.34 -9.97 17.05
CA GLY A 142 -0.58 -10.99 17.54
C GLY A 142 0.00 -12.42 17.64
N THR A 143 1.19 -12.66 17.06
CA THR A 143 1.88 -13.95 17.14
C THR A 143 3.13 -13.86 18.03
N LEU A 144 3.83 -12.73 17.98
CA LEU A 144 5.01 -12.45 18.80
C LEU A 144 4.73 -11.32 19.78
N PRO A 145 5.45 -11.27 20.94
CA PRO A 145 5.47 -10.09 21.81
C PRO A 145 5.88 -8.82 21.03
N VAL A 146 5.30 -7.68 21.37
CA VAL A 146 5.47 -6.41 20.63
C VAL A 146 6.94 -5.99 20.50
N ASP A 147 7.75 -6.20 21.54
CA ASP A 147 9.19 -5.92 21.50
C ASP A 147 9.91 -6.78 20.45
N GLN A 148 9.48 -8.03 20.23
CA GLN A 148 10.01 -8.90 19.18
C GLN A 148 9.52 -8.48 17.81
N VAL A 149 8.27 -8.04 17.68
CA VAL A 149 7.74 -7.45 16.44
C VAL A 149 8.59 -6.23 16.05
N LYS A 150 8.85 -5.32 16.97
CA LYS A 150 9.71 -4.14 16.74
C LYS A 150 11.14 -4.52 16.35
N ARG A 151 11.70 -5.59 16.93
CA ARG A 151 13.03 -6.12 16.50
C ARG A 151 13.00 -6.63 15.05
N GLN A 152 11.93 -7.31 14.62
CA GLN A 152 11.79 -7.72 13.22
C GLN A 152 11.67 -6.52 12.27
N MET A 153 10.93 -5.48 12.68
CA MET A 153 10.80 -4.22 11.93
C MET A 153 12.16 -3.53 11.78
N ALA A 154 12.91 -3.40 12.87
CA ALA A 154 14.24 -2.80 12.87
C ALA A 154 15.24 -3.61 12.00
N ARG A 155 15.21 -4.94 12.11
CA ARG A 155 16.03 -5.82 11.26
C ARG A 155 15.74 -5.58 9.78
N ARG A 156 14.46 -5.58 9.40
CA ARG A 156 14.09 -5.36 7.99
C ARG A 156 14.45 -3.96 7.50
N ALA A 157 14.28 -2.94 8.32
CA ALA A 157 14.69 -1.58 8.01
C ALA A 157 16.21 -1.48 7.79
N GLY A 158 17.01 -2.22 8.58
CA GLY A 158 18.47 -2.29 8.42
C GLY A 158 18.93 -2.86 7.08
N GLU A 159 18.10 -3.63 6.39
CA GLU A 159 18.39 -4.15 5.03
C GLU A 159 18.18 -3.09 3.92
N MET A 160 17.59 -1.93 4.22
CA MET A 160 17.34 -0.88 3.23
C MET A 160 18.60 -0.08 2.94
N PRO A 161 18.99 0.03 1.65
CA PRO A 161 20.29 0.63 1.27
C PRO A 161 20.39 2.13 1.50
N CYS A 162 19.29 2.85 1.73
CA CYS A 162 19.30 4.28 2.04
C CYS A 162 18.26 4.67 3.11
N ALA A 163 18.24 5.94 3.48
CA ALA A 163 17.37 6.43 4.55
C ALA A 163 15.92 6.56 4.11
N ASP A 164 15.66 7.07 2.90
CA ASP A 164 14.32 7.18 2.33
C ASP A 164 13.89 5.85 1.75
N VAL A 165 12.72 5.36 2.17
CA VAL A 165 12.21 4.05 1.78
C VAL A 165 10.80 4.19 1.24
N VAL A 166 10.62 3.94 -0.04
CA VAL A 166 9.30 3.87 -0.66
C VAL A 166 8.58 2.62 -0.16
N VAL A 167 7.34 2.82 0.27
CA VAL A 167 6.44 1.76 0.72
C VAL A 167 5.07 1.95 0.09
N TYR A 168 4.37 0.87 -0.21
CA TYR A 168 2.99 0.87 -0.72
C TYR A 168 2.02 0.09 0.19
N CYS A 169 2.36 0.03 1.47
CA CYS A 169 1.54 -0.49 2.56
C CYS A 169 1.75 0.42 3.77
N VAL A 170 0.67 0.91 4.37
CA VAL A 170 0.75 1.86 5.50
C VAL A 170 1.43 1.23 6.73
N SER A 171 1.14 -0.04 7.06
CA SER A 171 1.87 -0.74 8.14
C SER A 171 3.38 -0.83 7.88
N CYS A 172 3.78 -0.92 6.60
CA CYS A 172 5.21 -0.88 6.24
C CYS A 172 5.83 0.50 6.53
N SER A 173 5.06 1.61 6.42
CA SER A 173 5.53 2.94 6.83
C SER A 173 5.88 2.96 8.32
N LYS A 174 5.00 2.39 9.16
CA LYS A 174 5.21 2.30 10.61
C LYS A 174 6.46 1.47 10.93
N ALA A 175 6.59 0.31 10.28
CA ALA A 175 7.74 -0.58 10.47
C ALA A 175 9.07 0.09 10.08
N MET A 176 9.11 0.80 8.96
CA MET A 176 10.32 1.51 8.53
C MET A 176 10.68 2.65 9.49
N HIS A 177 9.67 3.38 10.00
CA HIS A 177 9.88 4.43 11.00
C HIS A 177 10.47 3.86 12.32
N ILE A 178 9.88 2.77 12.85
CA ILE A 178 10.39 2.08 14.05
C ILE A 178 11.85 1.65 13.85
N GLY A 179 12.22 1.24 12.65
CA GLY A 179 13.57 0.87 12.29
C GLY A 179 14.50 2.04 11.95
N GLY A 180 14.09 3.30 12.20
CA GLY A 180 14.92 4.50 12.01
C GLY A 180 15.05 4.97 10.55
N LYS A 181 14.21 4.49 9.64
CA LYS A 181 14.15 4.97 8.25
C LYS A 181 13.11 6.07 8.09
N ARG A 182 13.15 6.77 6.95
CA ARG A 182 12.14 7.74 6.53
C ARG A 182 11.22 7.09 5.51
N PRO A 183 10.05 6.58 5.90
CA PRO A 183 9.11 6.01 4.96
C PRO A 183 8.56 7.08 4.03
N ARG A 184 8.42 6.71 2.76
CA ARG A 184 7.82 7.51 1.69
C ARG A 184 6.66 6.69 1.12
N TYR A 185 5.45 6.94 1.65
CA TYR A 185 4.29 6.20 1.19
C TYR A 185 3.93 6.62 -0.24
N ILE A 186 3.76 5.66 -1.12
CA ILE A 186 3.63 5.94 -2.55
C ILE A 186 2.44 6.84 -2.88
N VAL A 187 1.32 6.75 -2.13
CA VAL A 187 0.17 7.64 -2.35
C VAL A 187 0.54 9.10 -2.03
N ASP A 188 1.31 9.33 -0.96
CA ASP A 188 1.81 10.66 -0.65
C ASP A 188 2.74 11.17 -1.75
N LEU A 189 3.63 10.31 -2.26
CA LEU A 189 4.54 10.65 -3.36
C LEU A 189 3.78 11.04 -4.64
N LEU A 190 2.68 10.36 -4.97
CA LEU A 190 1.86 10.68 -6.14
C LEU A 190 1.31 12.12 -6.12
N PHE A 191 1.12 12.69 -4.95
CA PHE A 191 0.59 14.04 -4.78
C PHE A 191 1.64 15.05 -4.27
N GLY A 192 2.93 14.69 -4.25
CA GLY A 192 4.00 15.57 -3.77
C GLY A 192 3.91 15.91 -2.28
N GLU A 193 3.22 15.08 -1.49
CA GLU A 193 2.96 15.33 -0.08
C GLU A 193 3.96 14.58 0.84
N PRO A 194 4.24 15.10 2.03
CA PRO A 194 5.03 14.38 3.03
C PRO A 194 4.25 13.20 3.59
N THR A 195 4.96 12.12 3.95
CA THR A 195 4.38 10.97 4.62
C THR A 195 4.31 11.22 6.13
N PRO A 196 3.15 11.49 6.72
CA PRO A 196 3.00 11.59 8.16
C PRO A 196 3.15 10.20 8.79
N ILE A 197 3.79 10.13 9.94
CA ILE A 197 3.93 8.85 10.65
C ILE A 197 2.64 8.53 11.42
N GLY A 198 2.05 9.51 12.08
CA GLY A 198 0.86 9.31 12.92
C GLY A 198 1.12 8.23 13.98
N THR A 199 0.09 7.49 14.34
CA THR A 199 0.19 6.35 15.25
C THR A 199 1.09 5.26 14.64
N PHE A 200 2.16 4.89 15.32
CA PHE A 200 3.14 3.92 14.82
C PHE A 200 3.44 2.77 15.78
N GLU A 201 3.14 2.92 17.06
CA GLU A 201 3.27 1.82 18.02
C GLU A 201 2.36 0.67 17.61
N PRO A 202 2.85 -0.59 17.53
CA PRO A 202 2.07 -1.69 16.96
C PRO A 202 0.71 -1.91 17.62
N ASP A 203 0.64 -1.86 18.96
CA ASP A 203 -0.62 -2.05 19.68
C ASP A 203 -1.66 -0.95 19.39
N GLU A 204 -1.20 0.30 19.28
CA GLU A 204 -2.07 1.44 18.99
C GLU A 204 -2.54 1.40 17.53
N TRP A 205 -1.62 1.16 16.61
CA TRP A 205 -1.92 1.06 15.20
C TRP A 205 -2.93 -0.06 14.89
N HIS A 206 -2.74 -1.24 15.45
CA HIS A 206 -3.67 -2.34 15.26
C HIS A 206 -5.02 -2.08 15.92
N ARG A 207 -5.05 -1.41 17.08
CA ARG A 207 -6.31 -0.98 17.71
C ARG A 207 -7.10 0.00 16.84
N GLU A 208 -6.43 0.97 16.19
CA GLU A 208 -7.08 1.88 15.25
C GLU A 208 -7.63 1.13 14.02
N ILE A 209 -6.85 0.21 13.46
CA ILE A 209 -7.32 -0.62 12.34
C ILE A 209 -8.54 -1.44 12.74
N ASP A 210 -8.51 -2.12 13.87
CA ASP A 210 -9.61 -2.98 14.32
C ASP A 210 -10.87 -2.17 14.64
N ALA A 211 -10.73 -0.98 15.21
CA ALA A 211 -11.84 -0.07 15.44
C ALA A 211 -12.47 0.40 14.11
N PHE A 212 -11.66 0.73 13.11
CA PHE A 212 -12.14 1.09 11.77
C PHE A 212 -12.87 -0.10 11.10
N ILE A 213 -12.30 -1.30 11.17
CA ILE A 213 -12.88 -2.51 10.61
C ILE A 213 -14.25 -2.81 11.23
N ALA A 214 -14.41 -2.60 12.53
CA ALA A 214 -15.66 -2.87 13.23
C ALA A 214 -16.84 -1.99 12.77
N THR A 215 -16.56 -0.87 12.07
CA THR A 215 -17.56 0.10 11.62
C THR A 215 -17.73 0.16 10.10
N HIS A 216 -16.92 -0.58 9.35
CA HIS A 216 -16.88 -0.59 7.87
C HIS A 216 -16.78 -2.04 7.37
#